data_50783675e1dd03b49f7e744389f760a2
#
_entry.id   50783675e1dd03b49f7e744389f760a2
#
_cell.length_a   1.000
_cell.length_b   1.000
_cell.length_c   1.000
_cell.angle_alpha   90.00
_cell.angle_beta   90.00
_cell.angle_gamma   90.00
#
_symmetry.space_group_name_H-M   'P 1'
#
loop_
_entity.id
_entity.type
_entity.pdbx_description
1 polymer ?
#
loop_
_entity_poly.entity_id
_entity_poly.type
_entity_poly.pdbx_seq_one_letter_code
_entity_poly.pdbx_strand_id
1 'polypeptide(L)'
;FTRTYGITHWTAVRPEAQAFLASHPEWFELAKTWDMLGRRIVVYRVRDAGAPSRLWEGAGRVVSRENRLEVYPEDPATARVVLRYNWRDGLFCRTPGAAIEPHAVDENIRFIAVHPGGQACVVIGYRPHAAPIQPNFDGRFHH
;
A
#
# COMPACT_ATOMS: atom_id res chain seq x y z
N PHE A 1 -1.25 -12.97 7.68
CA PHE A 1 -1.80 -11.71 7.14
C PHE A 1 -0.78 -10.57 7.23
N THR A 2 -0.32 -10.19 8.43
CA THR A 2 0.62 -9.05 8.62
C THR A 2 1.92 -9.19 7.81
N ARG A 3 2.54 -10.37 7.80
CA ARG A 3 3.76 -10.64 7.01
C ARG A 3 3.47 -10.59 5.51
N THR A 4 2.36 -11.19 5.08
CA THR A 4 1.92 -11.23 3.69
C THR A 4 1.83 -9.83 3.09
N TYR A 5 1.18 -8.89 3.81
CA TYR A 5 0.95 -7.54 3.32
C TYR A 5 1.99 -6.52 3.78
N GLY A 6 3.02 -6.94 4.52
CA GLY A 6 4.07 -6.05 5.02
C GLY A 6 3.55 -5.02 6.03
N ILE A 7 2.49 -5.37 6.77
CA ILE A 7 1.91 -4.50 7.79
C ILE A 7 2.84 -4.49 9.01
N THR A 8 3.35 -3.31 9.33
CA THR A 8 4.25 -3.10 10.45
C THR A 8 3.56 -2.45 11.65
N HIS A 9 2.45 -1.77 11.41
CA HIS A 9 1.68 -1.07 12.45
C HIS A 9 0.18 -1.25 12.24
N TRP A 10 -0.54 -1.30 13.36
CA TRP A 10 -2.00 -1.29 13.40
C TRP A 10 -2.50 -0.08 14.17
N THR A 11 -3.47 0.62 13.60
CA THR A 11 -4.14 1.73 14.27
C THR A 11 -5.52 1.27 14.74
N ALA A 12 -5.82 1.44 16.01
CA ALA A 12 -7.10 1.09 16.61
C ALA A 12 -7.77 2.32 17.24
N VAL A 13 -9.01 2.56 16.85
CA VAL A 13 -9.87 3.64 17.38
C VAL A 13 -10.98 3.06 18.24
N ARG A 14 -11.51 1.90 17.86
CA ARG A 14 -12.60 1.24 18.58
C ARG A 14 -12.06 0.52 19.82
N PRO A 15 -12.75 0.63 20.98
CA PRO A 15 -12.32 -0.01 22.23
C PRO A 15 -12.07 -1.52 22.09
N GLU A 16 -12.93 -2.23 21.33
CA GLU A 16 -12.83 -3.67 21.13
C GLU A 16 -11.53 -4.03 20.38
N ALA A 17 -11.17 -3.25 19.35
CA ALA A 17 -9.93 -3.44 18.61
C ALA A 17 -8.70 -3.13 19.49
N GLN A 18 -8.78 -2.10 20.34
CA GLN A 18 -7.73 -1.77 21.29
C GLN A 18 -7.54 -2.90 22.31
N ALA A 19 -8.64 -3.43 22.85
CA ALA A 19 -8.61 -4.55 23.80
C ALA A 19 -8.02 -5.82 23.15
N PHE A 20 -8.42 -6.14 21.91
CA PHE A 20 -7.86 -7.26 21.17
C PHE A 20 -6.33 -7.12 20.99
N LEU A 21 -5.85 -5.98 20.52
CA LEU A 21 -4.42 -5.77 20.30
C LEU A 21 -3.62 -5.79 21.62
N ALA A 22 -4.18 -5.23 22.70
CA ALA A 22 -3.59 -5.25 24.03
C ALA A 22 -3.53 -6.65 24.65
N SER A 23 -4.48 -7.54 24.32
CA SER A 23 -4.51 -8.92 24.84
C SER A 23 -3.52 -9.87 24.14
N HIS A 24 -2.81 -9.40 23.10
CA HIS A 24 -1.83 -10.20 22.36
C HIS A 24 -0.45 -9.54 22.35
N PRO A 25 0.19 -9.33 23.54
CA PRO A 25 1.46 -8.65 23.63
C PRO A 25 2.62 -9.42 22.95
N GLU A 26 2.43 -10.71 22.69
CA GLU A 26 3.36 -11.53 21.93
C GLU A 26 3.45 -11.13 20.46
N TRP A 27 2.39 -10.52 19.91
CA TRP A 27 2.31 -10.10 18.50
C TRP A 27 2.37 -8.58 18.33
N PHE A 28 1.92 -7.83 19.33
CA PHE A 28 1.75 -6.40 19.23
C PHE A 28 2.41 -5.67 20.39
N GLU A 29 3.07 -4.58 20.07
CA GLU A 29 3.70 -3.69 21.05
C GLU A 29 3.09 -2.30 20.91
N LEU A 30 2.65 -1.72 22.01
CA LEU A 30 2.13 -0.35 22.02
C LEU A 30 3.23 0.61 21.55
N ALA A 31 3.01 1.30 20.44
CA ALA A 31 3.95 2.25 19.86
C ALA A 31 3.59 3.70 20.22
N LYS A 32 2.31 4.05 20.14
CA LYS A 32 1.86 5.42 20.41
C LYS A 32 0.37 5.48 20.75
N THR A 33 0.00 6.50 21.53
CA THR A 33 -1.39 6.83 21.84
C THR A 33 -1.59 8.32 21.62
N TRP A 34 -2.75 8.69 21.07
CA TRP A 34 -3.21 10.09 21.01
C TRP A 34 -4.66 10.18 21.42
N ASP A 35 -5.04 11.35 21.89
CA ASP A 35 -6.43 11.75 22.05
C ASP A 35 -6.77 12.82 21.00
N MET A 36 -7.73 12.51 20.13
CA MET A 36 -8.16 13.39 19.06
C MET A 36 -9.69 13.43 18.99
N LEU A 37 -10.26 14.63 19.09
CA LEU A 37 -11.72 14.85 19.05
C LEU A 37 -12.50 13.95 20.04
N GLY A 38 -11.98 13.80 21.26
CA GLY A 38 -12.61 12.98 22.31
C GLY A 38 -12.50 11.46 22.09
N ARG A 39 -11.68 11.03 21.15
CA ARG A 39 -11.43 9.61 20.88
C ARG A 39 -9.97 9.28 21.10
N ARG A 40 -9.74 8.18 21.80
CA ARG A 40 -8.39 7.61 21.94
C ARG A 40 -8.04 6.82 20.68
N ILE A 41 -6.92 7.16 20.06
CA ILE A 41 -6.33 6.45 18.93
C ILE A 41 -5.06 5.78 19.42
N VAL A 42 -4.94 4.49 19.22
CA VAL A 42 -3.81 3.70 19.68
C VAL A 42 -3.14 3.06 18.47
N VAL A 43 -1.81 3.15 18.42
CA VAL A 43 -1.00 2.49 17.39
C VAL A 43 -0.16 1.43 18.03
N TYR A 44 -0.25 0.23 17.50
CA TYR A 44 0.56 -0.91 17.86
C TYR A 44 1.54 -1.24 16.74
N ARG A 45 2.78 -1.53 17.11
CA ARG A 45 3.77 -2.11 16.21
C ARG A 45 3.62 -3.62 16.22
N VAL A 46 3.67 -4.24 15.04
CA VAL A 46 3.69 -5.70 14.90
C VAL A 46 5.10 -6.20 15.25
N ARG A 47 5.21 -7.09 16.24
CA ARG A 47 6.48 -7.75 16.58
C ARG A 47 6.88 -8.67 15.43
N ASP A 48 8.17 -8.79 15.18
CA ASP A 48 8.75 -9.65 14.14
C ASP A 48 8.17 -9.42 12.71
N ALA A 49 7.65 -8.23 12.46
CA ALA A 49 7.18 -7.86 11.12
C ALA A 49 8.30 -7.93 10.05
N GLY A 50 9.56 -8.03 10.50
CA GLY A 50 10.74 -7.94 9.64
C GLY A 50 10.96 -6.51 9.11
N ALA A 51 12.03 -6.29 8.38
CA ALA A 51 12.17 -5.07 7.59
C ALA A 51 11.07 -5.10 6.50
N PRO A 52 10.24 -4.06 6.38
CA PRO A 52 9.14 -4.06 5.42
C PRO A 52 9.71 -4.10 3.99
N SER A 53 9.75 -5.29 3.41
CA SER A 53 10.06 -5.40 1.99
C SER A 53 8.92 -4.78 1.21
N ARG A 54 9.26 -3.82 0.33
CA ARG A 54 8.30 -3.24 -0.62
C ARG A 54 8.03 -4.17 -1.80
N LEU A 55 8.74 -5.29 -1.87
CA LEU A 55 8.56 -6.33 -2.86
C LEU A 55 7.80 -7.51 -2.25
N TRP A 56 6.85 -8.03 -3.00
CA TRP A 56 6.16 -9.28 -2.75
C TRP A 56 6.91 -10.45 -3.37
N GLU A 57 7.39 -10.25 -4.61
CA GLU A 57 8.10 -11.24 -5.41
C GLU A 57 9.27 -10.55 -6.12
N GLY A 58 10.39 -11.28 -6.24
CA GLY A 58 11.61 -10.79 -6.87
C GLY A 58 12.51 -10.01 -5.91
N ALA A 59 13.60 -9.49 -6.45
CA ALA A 59 14.62 -8.74 -5.71
C ALA A 59 14.87 -7.37 -6.36
N GLY A 60 15.24 -6.39 -5.50
CA GLY A 60 15.50 -5.03 -5.94
C GLY A 60 15.10 -3.97 -4.92
N ARG A 61 15.00 -2.73 -5.38
CA ARG A 61 14.68 -1.58 -4.53
C ARG A 61 13.51 -0.78 -5.13
N VAL A 62 12.63 -0.31 -4.26
CA VAL A 62 11.50 0.56 -4.63
C VAL A 62 11.63 1.89 -3.89
N VAL A 63 11.60 2.99 -4.63
CA VAL A 63 11.56 4.35 -4.09
C VAL A 63 10.19 4.95 -4.38
N SER A 64 9.49 5.32 -3.31
CA SER A 64 8.20 6.00 -3.40
C SER A 64 8.42 7.50 -3.33
N ARG A 65 7.85 8.23 -4.28
CA ARG A 65 7.78 9.68 -4.31
C ARG A 65 6.33 10.11 -4.52
N GLU A 66 6.08 11.40 -4.43
CA GLU A 66 4.75 11.93 -4.74
C GLU A 66 4.33 11.55 -6.16
N ASN A 67 3.20 10.84 -6.29
CA ASN A 67 2.62 10.38 -7.57
C ASN A 67 3.54 9.54 -8.46
N ARG A 68 4.60 8.95 -7.89
CA ARG A 68 5.59 8.18 -8.64
C ARG A 68 6.22 7.08 -7.80
N LEU A 69 6.34 5.88 -8.39
CA LEU A 69 7.18 4.80 -7.89
C LEU A 69 8.34 4.59 -8.86
N GLU A 70 9.54 4.44 -8.33
CA GLU A 70 10.74 4.06 -9.06
C GLU A 70 11.15 2.67 -8.61
N VAL A 71 11.20 1.74 -9.54
CA VAL A 71 11.50 0.33 -9.29
C VAL A 71 12.85 0.01 -9.92
N TYR A 72 13.78 -0.44 -9.12
CA TYR A 72 15.12 -0.85 -9.51
C TYR A 72 15.22 -2.36 -9.27
N PRO A 73 14.93 -3.21 -10.27
CA PRO A 73 15.13 -4.64 -10.15
C PRO A 73 16.61 -4.94 -9.93
N GLU A 74 16.93 -5.96 -9.13
CA GLU A 74 18.31 -6.39 -8.94
C GLU A 74 18.91 -6.93 -10.26
N ASP A 75 18.10 -7.68 -11.00
CA ASP A 75 18.40 -8.10 -12.37
C ASP A 75 17.40 -7.48 -13.34
N PRO A 76 17.82 -6.54 -14.21
CA PRO A 76 16.96 -5.96 -15.24
C PRO A 76 16.40 -6.98 -16.25
N ALA A 77 17.04 -8.12 -16.42
CA ALA A 77 16.58 -9.20 -17.30
C ALA A 77 15.51 -10.09 -16.65
N THR A 78 15.20 -9.89 -15.36
CA THR A 78 14.13 -10.65 -14.69
C THR A 78 12.82 -10.51 -15.43
N ALA A 79 12.05 -11.60 -15.50
CA ALA A 79 10.76 -11.59 -16.18
C ALA A 79 9.75 -10.68 -15.47
N ARG A 80 9.82 -10.65 -14.12
CA ARG A 80 8.84 -9.93 -13.30
C ARG A 80 9.35 -9.64 -11.89
N VAL A 81 8.94 -8.50 -11.33
CA VAL A 81 8.95 -8.24 -9.88
C VAL A 81 7.54 -7.81 -9.46
N VAL A 82 7.10 -8.16 -8.26
CA VAL A 82 5.78 -7.77 -7.73
C VAL A 82 5.95 -6.86 -6.53
N LEU A 83 5.30 -5.72 -6.57
CA LEU A 83 5.37 -4.70 -5.53
C LEU A 83 4.24 -4.89 -4.53
N ARG A 84 4.48 -4.67 -3.23
CA ARG A 84 3.45 -4.61 -2.18
C ARG A 84 2.72 -3.26 -2.17
N TYR A 85 2.32 -2.82 -3.34
CA TYR A 85 1.50 -1.63 -3.55
C TYR A 85 0.21 -2.05 -4.24
N ASN A 86 -0.91 -1.58 -3.73
CA ASN A 86 -2.20 -1.92 -4.30
C ASN A 86 -2.33 -1.37 -5.72
N TRP A 87 -2.78 -2.24 -6.63
CA TRP A 87 -3.17 -1.81 -7.96
C TRP A 87 -4.34 -0.82 -7.88
N ARG A 88 -4.27 0.22 -8.66
CA ARG A 88 -5.36 1.18 -8.86
C ARG A 88 -5.48 1.52 -10.34
N ASP A 89 -6.71 1.74 -10.75
CA ASP A 89 -6.98 2.29 -12.08
C ASP A 89 -6.33 3.67 -12.18
N GLY A 90 -5.72 3.96 -13.32
CA GLY A 90 -4.93 5.19 -13.52
C GLY A 90 -3.42 5.04 -13.29
N LEU A 91 -2.95 3.88 -12.82
CA LEU A 91 -1.51 3.56 -12.86
C LEU A 91 -1.06 3.36 -14.31
N PHE A 92 0.11 3.86 -14.63
CA PHE A 92 0.72 3.70 -15.94
C PHE A 92 2.24 3.62 -15.86
N CYS A 93 2.84 2.84 -16.76
CA CYS A 93 4.29 2.78 -16.90
C CYS A 93 4.79 3.96 -17.73
N ARG A 94 5.83 4.66 -17.22
CA ARG A 94 6.50 5.77 -17.94
C ARG A 94 7.74 5.33 -18.69
N THR A 95 8.28 4.16 -18.37
CA THR A 95 9.52 3.66 -18.94
C THR A 95 9.22 2.86 -20.21
N PRO A 96 9.71 3.29 -21.38
CA PRO A 96 9.56 2.55 -22.63
C PRO A 96 10.17 1.14 -22.52
N GLY A 97 9.50 0.14 -23.08
CA GLY A 97 9.96 -1.25 -23.06
C GLY A 97 9.67 -2.01 -21.76
N ALA A 98 9.23 -1.30 -20.70
CA ALA A 98 8.72 -1.92 -19.49
C ALA A 98 7.19 -1.92 -19.47
N ALA A 99 6.58 -2.80 -18.68
CA ALA A 99 5.13 -2.89 -18.52
C ALA A 99 4.74 -3.10 -17.06
N ILE A 100 3.48 -2.78 -16.74
CA ILE A 100 2.87 -3.04 -15.45
C ILE A 100 1.50 -3.70 -15.63
N GLU A 101 1.13 -4.57 -14.71
CA GLU A 101 -0.18 -5.22 -14.69
C GLU A 101 -0.65 -5.50 -13.26
N PRO A 102 -1.96 -5.74 -13.03
CA PRO A 102 -2.45 -6.18 -11.74
C PRO A 102 -2.06 -7.63 -11.48
N HIS A 103 -1.51 -7.89 -10.28
CA HIS A 103 -1.22 -9.23 -9.76
C HIS A 103 -2.18 -9.58 -8.64
N ALA A 104 -3.08 -10.53 -8.85
CA ALA A 104 -4.04 -10.96 -7.84
C ALA A 104 -3.31 -11.69 -6.69
N VAL A 105 -3.52 -11.21 -5.46
CA VAL A 105 -3.02 -11.84 -4.23
C VAL A 105 -4.16 -12.60 -3.55
N ASP A 106 -5.34 -12.03 -3.57
CA ASP A 106 -6.60 -12.65 -3.15
C ASP A 106 -7.78 -12.05 -3.95
N GLU A 107 -9.00 -12.39 -3.56
CA GLU A 107 -10.22 -11.96 -4.28
C GLU A 107 -10.37 -10.43 -4.37
N ASN A 108 -9.85 -9.69 -3.38
CA ASN A 108 -10.06 -8.25 -3.24
C ASN A 108 -8.79 -7.42 -3.38
N ILE A 109 -7.61 -8.06 -3.30
CA ILE A 109 -6.33 -7.37 -3.28
C ILE A 109 -5.51 -7.74 -4.51
N ARG A 110 -5.12 -6.71 -5.24
CA ARG A 110 -4.21 -6.82 -6.39
C ARG A 110 -3.01 -5.94 -6.14
N PHE A 111 -1.83 -6.51 -6.28
CA PHE A 111 -0.57 -5.79 -6.25
C PHE A 111 -0.15 -5.34 -7.65
N ILE A 112 0.96 -4.62 -7.75
CA ILE A 112 1.51 -4.15 -9.02
C ILE A 112 2.59 -5.14 -9.45
N ALA A 113 2.38 -5.88 -10.54
CA ALA A 113 3.44 -6.60 -11.21
C ALA A 113 4.14 -5.67 -12.20
N VAL A 114 5.46 -5.73 -12.23
CA VAL A 114 6.34 -4.94 -13.09
C VAL A 114 7.18 -5.87 -13.94
N HIS A 115 7.13 -5.69 -15.25
CA HIS A 115 7.97 -6.36 -16.22
C HIS A 115 9.05 -5.38 -16.68
N PRO A 116 10.30 -5.52 -16.22
CA PRO A 116 11.34 -4.53 -16.48
C PRO A 116 11.73 -4.39 -17.93
N GLY A 117 11.65 -5.47 -18.71
CA GLY A 117 12.02 -5.45 -20.13
C GLY A 117 13.48 -5.04 -20.39
N GLY A 118 14.41 -5.41 -19.50
CA GLY A 118 15.81 -5.04 -19.57
C GLY A 118 16.15 -3.65 -18.98
N GLN A 119 15.17 -2.95 -18.40
CA GLN A 119 15.37 -1.62 -17.86
C GLN A 119 15.92 -1.67 -16.42
N ALA A 120 17.00 -0.95 -16.16
CA ALA A 120 17.61 -0.83 -14.83
C ALA A 120 16.72 -0.04 -13.83
N CYS A 121 15.81 0.79 -14.36
CA CYS A 121 14.83 1.53 -13.57
C CYS A 121 13.51 1.60 -14.31
N VAL A 122 12.42 1.21 -13.64
CA VAL A 122 11.06 1.35 -14.15
C VAL A 122 10.33 2.41 -13.35
N VAL A 123 9.76 3.39 -14.03
CA VAL A 123 9.01 4.50 -13.43
C VAL A 123 7.52 4.28 -13.66
N ILE A 124 6.77 4.22 -12.56
CA ILE A 124 5.31 4.10 -12.55
C ILE A 124 4.72 5.44 -12.11
N GLY A 125 3.82 5.99 -12.89
CA GLY A 125 3.05 7.18 -12.58
C GLY A 125 1.61 6.85 -12.24
N TYR A 126 0.91 7.84 -11.68
CA TYR A 126 -0.51 7.78 -11.40
C TYR A 126 -1.21 9.00 -12.02
N ARG A 127 -2.29 8.76 -12.74
CA ARG A 127 -3.24 9.79 -13.19
C ARG A 127 -4.58 9.47 -12.57
N PRO A 128 -5.05 10.29 -11.61
CA PRO A 128 -6.40 10.10 -11.11
C PRO A 128 -7.35 10.27 -12.31
N HIS A 129 -8.27 9.32 -12.50
CA HIS A 129 -9.40 9.57 -13.35
C HIS A 129 -10.10 10.82 -12.80
N ALA A 130 -10.40 11.80 -13.65
CA ALA A 130 -11.28 12.89 -13.25
C ALA A 130 -12.53 12.22 -12.67
N ALA A 131 -12.75 12.38 -11.38
CA ALA A 131 -13.98 11.89 -10.78
C ALA A 131 -15.12 12.49 -11.62
N PRO A 132 -16.13 11.70 -12.04
CA PRO A 132 -17.29 12.26 -12.68
C PRO A 132 -17.77 13.37 -11.75
N ILE A 133 -17.90 14.59 -12.29
CA ILE A 133 -18.42 15.74 -11.55
C ILE A 133 -19.77 15.27 -11.03
N GLN A 134 -19.85 14.96 -9.73
CA GLN A 134 -21.14 14.67 -9.12
C GLN A 134 -21.96 15.94 -9.32
N PRO A 135 -23.13 15.84 -9.97
CA PRO A 135 -24.00 17.01 -10.09
C PRO A 135 -24.25 17.50 -8.67
N ASN A 136 -24.01 18.80 -8.47
CA ASN A 136 -24.15 19.50 -7.20
C ASN A 136 -25.32 18.93 -6.41
N PHE A 137 -25.01 18.46 -5.19
CA PHE A 137 -26.01 18.14 -4.21
C PHE A 137 -26.67 19.48 -3.84
N ASP A 138 -27.80 19.75 -4.48
CA ASP A 138 -28.59 20.95 -4.26
C ASP A 138 -29.16 20.84 -2.83
N GLY A 139 -28.46 21.49 -1.91
CA GLY A 139 -28.74 21.43 -0.47
C GLY A 139 -30.03 22.12 -0.07
N ARG A 140 -31.16 21.66 -0.60
CA ARG A 140 -32.48 22.05 -0.10
C ARG A 140 -32.90 21.11 1.02
N PHE A 141 -32.49 21.46 2.23
CA PHE A 141 -33.20 21.00 3.42
C PHE A 141 -34.56 21.71 3.45
N HIS A 142 -35.62 21.00 3.12
CA HIS A 142 -36.96 21.43 3.46
C HIS A 142 -37.17 21.23 4.96
N HIS A 143 -37.47 22.35 5.64
CA HIS A 143 -37.95 22.38 7.02
C HIS A 143 -39.34 21.74 7.14
#